data_ad2a3a005bd32021c30da36495c4533e
#
_entry.id   ad2a3a005bd32021c30da36495c4533e
#
_cell.length_a   1.000
_cell.length_b   1.000
_cell.length_c   1.000
_cell.angle_alpha   90.00
_cell.angle_beta   90.00
_cell.angle_gamma   90.00
#
_symmetry.space_group_name_H-M   'P 1'
#
loop_
_entity.id
_entity.type
_entity.pdbx_description
1 polymer ?
#
loop_
_entity_poly.entity_id
_entity_poly.type
_entity_poly.pdbx_seq_one_letter_code
_entity_poly.pdbx_strand_id
1 'polypeptide(L)'
;MEGKYTDQQFMAWVQNQVMRGYRWEHLRDQMAKRLTDANKLAADYINGVTPRIFEENYNYSAYEIEKGSGISFDLLDEDTVRRLSEGEMEMLPPSKVNIPEDERWNRQKVQNAVLQGILQGDSIGKLASRLENVTNMNRSAALRNARTMVTGAQNGGRQESYNRAVEMGIDMEKEWMSARDSRVRDSHAKLNGVRVGYNDRFPNGCMYPGDPQGTPREVYNCRCTMVAITVNASQKRRNNHDVASYMAWKASKGR
;
A
#
# COMPACT_ATOMS: atom_id res chain seq x y z
N MET A 1 -44.51 -29.26 -26.05
CA MET A 1 -44.08 -28.06 -26.84
C MET A 1 -43.71 -28.54 -28.26
N GLU A 2 -44.67 -28.98 -28.97
CA GLU A 2 -44.52 -29.41 -30.36
C GLU A 2 -44.86 -28.21 -31.27
N GLY A 3 -43.96 -27.89 -32.22
CA GLY A 3 -44.29 -27.12 -33.39
C GLY A 3 -43.65 -25.75 -33.60
N LYS A 4 -42.55 -25.38 -32.89
CA LYS A 4 -41.93 -24.05 -33.10
C LYS A 4 -40.67 -24.05 -33.98
N TYR A 5 -39.96 -25.16 -34.13
CA TYR A 5 -38.69 -25.21 -34.89
C TYR A 5 -38.62 -26.55 -35.67
N THR A 6 -38.08 -26.52 -36.87
CA THR A 6 -37.59 -27.72 -37.55
C THR A 6 -36.30 -28.19 -36.86
N ASP A 7 -35.94 -29.47 -37.01
CA ASP A 7 -34.68 -30.01 -36.43
C ASP A 7 -33.46 -29.20 -36.85
N GLN A 8 -33.41 -28.73 -38.08
CA GLN A 8 -32.36 -27.90 -38.60
C GLN A 8 -32.31 -26.50 -37.91
N GLN A 9 -33.45 -25.89 -37.65
CA GLN A 9 -33.58 -24.64 -36.92
C GLN A 9 -33.18 -24.81 -35.44
N PHE A 10 -33.56 -25.94 -34.85
CA PHE A 10 -33.17 -26.26 -33.47
C PHE A 10 -31.64 -26.46 -33.34
N MET A 11 -31.04 -27.23 -34.26
CA MET A 11 -29.59 -27.42 -34.28
C MET A 11 -28.83 -26.11 -34.50
N ALA A 12 -29.32 -25.24 -35.40
CA ALA A 12 -28.71 -23.91 -35.60
C ALA A 12 -28.82 -23.03 -34.36
N TRP A 13 -29.95 -23.10 -33.63
CA TRP A 13 -30.12 -22.41 -32.37
C TRP A 13 -29.16 -22.93 -31.29
N VAL A 14 -29.00 -24.26 -31.13
CA VAL A 14 -28.06 -24.90 -30.21
C VAL A 14 -26.63 -24.46 -30.50
N GLN A 15 -26.22 -24.51 -31.78
CA GLN A 15 -24.88 -24.05 -32.18
C GLN A 15 -24.65 -22.57 -31.85
N ASN A 16 -25.64 -21.71 -32.05
CA ASN A 16 -25.57 -20.31 -31.66
C ASN A 16 -25.42 -20.11 -30.14
N GLN A 17 -26.12 -20.91 -29.32
CA GLN A 17 -25.97 -20.84 -27.86
C GLN A 17 -24.57 -21.29 -27.40
N VAL A 18 -24.04 -22.39 -27.98
CA VAL A 18 -22.69 -22.89 -27.72
C VAL A 18 -21.65 -21.82 -28.11
N MET A 19 -21.76 -21.22 -29.31
CA MET A 19 -20.85 -20.17 -29.76
C MET A 19 -20.91 -18.90 -28.90
N ARG A 20 -22.12 -18.56 -28.39
CA ARG A 20 -22.25 -17.47 -27.41
C ARG A 20 -21.55 -17.81 -26.09
N GLY A 21 -21.67 -19.06 -25.63
CA GLY A 21 -20.95 -19.55 -24.45
C GLY A 21 -19.43 -19.37 -24.58
N TYR A 22 -18.84 -19.85 -25.67
CA TYR A 22 -17.41 -19.68 -25.95
C TYR A 22 -16.96 -18.21 -26.00
N ARG A 23 -17.76 -17.32 -26.58
CA ARG A 23 -17.45 -15.87 -26.62
C ARG A 23 -17.45 -15.27 -25.21
N TRP A 24 -18.37 -15.67 -24.35
CA TRP A 24 -18.43 -15.22 -22.97
C TRP A 24 -17.25 -15.74 -22.14
N GLU A 25 -16.87 -16.99 -22.31
CA GLU A 25 -15.71 -17.56 -21.63
C GLU A 25 -14.43 -16.84 -22.04
N HIS A 26 -14.24 -16.61 -23.34
CA HIS A 26 -13.10 -15.88 -23.85
C HIS A 26 -13.06 -14.43 -23.32
N LEU A 27 -14.18 -13.72 -23.30
CA LEU A 27 -14.25 -12.38 -22.74
C LEU A 27 -13.93 -12.36 -21.23
N ARG A 28 -14.49 -13.31 -20.47
CA ARG A 28 -14.19 -13.48 -19.04
C ARG A 28 -12.70 -13.65 -18.80
N ASP A 29 -12.07 -14.52 -19.57
CA ASP A 29 -10.64 -14.84 -19.40
C ASP A 29 -9.75 -13.66 -19.81
N GLN A 30 -10.09 -12.96 -20.88
CA GLN A 30 -9.41 -11.73 -21.27
C GLN A 30 -9.54 -10.64 -20.20
N MET A 31 -10.72 -10.44 -19.61
CA MET A 31 -10.92 -9.47 -18.54
C MET A 31 -10.13 -9.84 -17.29
N ALA A 32 -10.17 -11.12 -16.87
CA ALA A 32 -9.44 -11.60 -15.71
C ALA A 32 -7.92 -11.36 -15.88
N LYS A 33 -7.39 -11.70 -17.05
CA LYS A 33 -5.97 -11.45 -17.37
C LYS A 33 -5.62 -9.96 -17.30
N ARG A 34 -6.39 -9.08 -17.93
CA ARG A 34 -6.13 -7.63 -17.91
C ARG A 34 -6.17 -7.04 -16.50
N LEU A 35 -7.09 -7.49 -15.65
CA LEU A 35 -7.17 -7.06 -14.25
C LEU A 35 -5.93 -7.51 -13.46
N THR A 36 -5.45 -8.74 -13.72
CA THR A 36 -4.25 -9.28 -13.08
C THR A 36 -2.98 -8.57 -13.56
N ASP A 37 -2.86 -8.31 -14.85
CA ASP A 37 -1.75 -7.54 -15.43
C ASP A 37 -1.70 -6.11 -14.86
N ALA A 38 -2.84 -5.45 -14.67
CA ALA A 38 -2.92 -4.14 -14.05
C ALA A 38 -2.48 -4.16 -12.56
N ASN A 39 -2.83 -5.20 -11.81
CA ASN A 39 -2.38 -5.40 -10.44
C ASN A 39 -0.86 -5.59 -10.36
N LYS A 40 -0.31 -6.40 -11.27
CA LYS A 40 1.14 -6.61 -11.37
C LYS A 40 1.87 -5.31 -11.65
N LEU A 41 1.42 -4.55 -12.65
CA LEU A 41 2.02 -3.25 -12.99
C LEU A 41 2.01 -2.28 -11.80
N ALA A 42 0.90 -2.23 -11.06
CA ALA A 42 0.80 -1.39 -9.86
C ALA A 42 1.75 -1.85 -8.75
N ALA A 43 1.89 -3.16 -8.53
CA ALA A 43 2.82 -3.71 -7.56
C ALA A 43 4.28 -3.42 -7.95
N ASP A 44 4.66 -3.64 -9.20
CA ASP A 44 6.01 -3.38 -9.71
C ASP A 44 6.37 -1.88 -9.57
N TYR A 45 5.43 -0.98 -9.90
CA TYR A 45 5.64 0.46 -9.72
C TYR A 45 5.87 0.84 -8.25
N ILE A 46 5.03 0.33 -7.33
CA ILE A 46 5.14 0.63 -5.91
C ILE A 46 6.45 0.09 -5.35
N ASN A 47 6.81 -1.15 -5.69
CA ASN A 47 8.08 -1.75 -5.27
C ASN A 47 9.28 -0.93 -5.76
N GLY A 48 9.19 -0.39 -6.98
CA GLY A 48 10.23 0.45 -7.57
C GLY A 48 10.42 1.79 -6.87
N VAL A 49 9.36 2.40 -6.32
CA VAL A 49 9.45 3.72 -5.66
C VAL A 49 9.63 3.64 -4.13
N THR A 50 9.33 2.49 -3.53
CA THR A 50 9.39 2.28 -2.07
C THR A 50 10.77 2.54 -1.47
N PRO A 51 11.90 2.06 -2.05
CA PRO A 51 13.24 2.33 -1.52
C PRO A 51 13.55 3.81 -1.42
N ARG A 52 13.19 4.59 -2.45
CA ARG A 52 13.38 6.04 -2.45
C ARG A 52 12.54 6.75 -1.38
N ILE A 53 11.30 6.31 -1.18
CA ILE A 53 10.44 6.86 -0.12
C ILE A 53 11.05 6.60 1.26
N PHE A 54 11.59 5.42 1.48
CA PHE A 54 12.27 5.05 2.72
C PHE A 54 13.52 5.92 2.93
N GLU A 55 14.42 5.97 1.95
CA GLU A 55 15.63 6.78 1.94
C GLU A 55 15.35 8.25 2.30
N GLU A 56 14.43 8.88 1.59
CA GLU A 56 14.12 10.30 1.81
C GLU A 56 13.54 10.55 3.21
N ASN A 57 12.75 9.63 3.74
CA ASN A 57 12.20 9.77 5.10
C ASN A 57 13.25 9.48 6.19
N TYR A 58 14.17 8.56 5.96
CA TYR A 58 15.33 8.36 6.82
C TYR A 58 16.17 9.63 6.86
N ASN A 59 16.63 10.11 5.70
CA ASN A 59 17.53 11.25 5.60
C ASN A 59 16.90 12.53 6.15
N TYR A 60 15.61 12.77 5.89
CA TYR A 60 14.92 13.91 6.46
C TYR A 60 14.82 13.82 7.98
N SER A 61 14.51 12.65 8.51
CA SER A 61 14.43 12.42 9.96
C SER A 61 15.79 12.54 10.61
N ALA A 62 16.87 12.01 10.00
CA ALA A 62 18.24 12.18 10.45
C ALA A 62 18.66 13.66 10.49
N TYR A 63 18.30 14.44 9.46
CA TYR A 63 18.51 15.90 9.45
C TYR A 63 17.81 16.58 10.63
N GLU A 64 16.57 16.26 10.93
CA GLU A 64 15.84 16.87 12.05
C GLU A 64 16.47 16.50 13.40
N ILE A 65 16.96 15.27 13.56
CA ILE A 65 17.63 14.81 14.78
C ILE A 65 19.01 15.49 14.90
N GLU A 66 19.80 15.53 13.83
CA GLU A 66 21.11 16.20 13.80
C GLU A 66 20.98 17.69 14.19
N LYS A 67 19.99 18.38 13.64
CA LYS A 67 19.70 19.79 13.95
C LYS A 67 19.34 20.02 15.42
N GLY A 68 18.74 19.04 16.08
CA GLY A 68 18.36 19.10 17.49
C GLY A 68 19.46 18.66 18.44
N SER A 69 20.25 17.67 18.07
CA SER A 69 21.27 17.03 18.92
C SER A 69 22.71 17.51 18.65
N GLY A 70 22.97 18.03 17.43
CA GLY A 70 24.33 18.37 17.00
C GLY A 70 25.18 17.15 16.63
N ILE A 71 24.63 15.93 16.64
CA ILE A 71 25.32 14.69 16.27
C ILE A 71 25.17 14.49 14.76
N SER A 72 26.30 14.27 14.06
CA SER A 72 26.32 14.13 12.61
C SER A 72 25.86 12.75 12.16
N PHE A 73 24.91 12.72 11.20
CA PHE A 73 24.42 11.52 10.54
C PHE A 73 25.04 11.34 9.15
N ASP A 74 25.22 10.09 8.75
CA ASP A 74 25.53 9.74 7.36
C ASP A 74 24.25 9.65 6.53
N LEU A 75 24.36 9.94 5.22
CA LEU A 75 23.27 9.71 4.29
C LEU A 75 23.05 8.20 4.09
N LEU A 76 21.79 7.82 4.07
CA LEU A 76 21.37 6.54 3.51
C LEU A 76 21.08 6.75 2.03
N ASP A 77 21.68 5.95 1.15
CA ASP A 77 21.43 5.98 -0.28
C ASP A 77 20.39 4.92 -0.69
N GLU A 78 19.72 5.17 -1.84
CA GLU A 78 18.65 4.29 -2.36
C GLU A 78 19.18 2.89 -2.68
N ASP A 79 20.41 2.75 -3.15
CA ASP A 79 20.99 1.44 -3.50
C ASP A 79 21.24 0.61 -2.24
N THR A 80 21.65 1.23 -1.14
CA THR A 80 21.76 0.58 0.16
C THR A 80 20.39 0.12 0.66
N VAL A 81 19.34 0.97 0.57
CA VAL A 81 17.97 0.58 0.93
C VAL A 81 17.50 -0.58 0.08
N ARG A 82 17.76 -0.55 -1.23
CA ARG A 82 17.38 -1.61 -2.15
C ARG A 82 18.05 -2.93 -1.80
N ARG A 83 19.35 -2.94 -1.52
CA ARG A 83 20.08 -4.14 -1.05
C ARG A 83 19.54 -4.68 0.26
N LEU A 84 19.23 -3.80 1.20
CA LEU A 84 18.62 -4.20 2.48
C LEU A 84 17.20 -4.77 2.29
N SER A 85 16.40 -4.22 1.37
CA SER A 85 15.05 -4.71 1.09
C SER A 85 15.03 -6.06 0.33
N GLU A 86 16.09 -6.39 -0.40
CA GLU A 86 16.27 -7.69 -1.06
C GLU A 86 16.78 -8.77 -0.10
N GLY A 87 17.31 -8.39 1.06
CA GLY A 87 17.83 -9.26 2.09
C GLY A 87 16.83 -9.56 3.21
N GLU A 88 17.28 -9.48 4.45
CA GLU A 88 16.50 -9.84 5.65
C GLU A 88 15.63 -8.71 6.21
N MET A 89 15.47 -7.58 5.50
CA MET A 89 14.75 -6.44 6.02
C MET A 89 13.23 -6.66 5.95
N GLU A 90 12.64 -7.19 7.02
CA GLU A 90 11.19 -7.33 7.20
C GLU A 90 10.42 -5.99 7.15
N MET A 91 11.13 -4.86 7.17
CA MET A 91 10.56 -3.51 7.18
C MET A 91 9.95 -3.08 5.83
N LEU A 92 10.35 -3.70 4.72
CA LEU A 92 9.88 -3.37 3.38
C LEU A 92 9.55 -4.62 2.55
N PRO A 93 8.60 -5.47 3.01
CA PRO A 93 8.23 -6.62 2.22
C PRO A 93 7.66 -6.17 0.87
N PRO A 94 8.17 -6.72 -0.26
CA PRO A 94 7.69 -6.32 -1.56
C PRO A 94 6.22 -6.69 -1.73
N SER A 95 5.46 -5.82 -2.39
CA SER A 95 4.10 -6.15 -2.83
C SER A 95 4.17 -7.28 -3.86
N LYS A 96 3.48 -8.40 -3.61
CA LYS A 96 3.49 -9.57 -4.48
C LYS A 96 2.13 -9.78 -5.11
N VAL A 97 2.12 -10.12 -6.39
CA VAL A 97 0.93 -10.61 -7.10
C VAL A 97 1.19 -12.08 -7.44
N ASN A 98 0.40 -12.97 -6.85
CA ASN A 98 0.41 -14.37 -7.25
C ASN A 98 -0.44 -14.53 -8.52
N ILE A 99 0.18 -14.42 -9.70
CA ILE A 99 -0.50 -14.34 -10.99
C ILE A 99 -1.53 -15.47 -11.18
N PRO A 100 -1.22 -16.76 -10.95
CA PRO A 100 -2.21 -17.83 -11.14
C PRO A 100 -3.41 -17.73 -10.20
N GLU A 101 -3.19 -17.28 -8.96
CA GLU A 101 -4.23 -17.16 -7.94
C GLU A 101 -5.08 -15.90 -8.17
N ASP A 102 -4.45 -14.76 -8.46
CA ASP A 102 -5.12 -13.50 -8.79
C ASP A 102 -5.95 -13.63 -10.06
N GLU A 103 -5.45 -14.30 -11.11
CA GLU A 103 -6.18 -14.53 -12.34
C GLU A 103 -7.39 -15.42 -12.11
N ARG A 104 -7.25 -16.49 -11.32
CA ARG A 104 -8.36 -17.37 -10.93
C ARG A 104 -9.42 -16.59 -10.14
N TRP A 105 -9.01 -15.77 -9.21
CA TRP A 105 -9.90 -14.93 -8.41
C TRP A 105 -10.63 -13.89 -9.28
N ASN A 106 -9.92 -13.19 -10.16
CA ASN A 106 -10.50 -12.22 -11.10
C ASN A 106 -11.48 -12.89 -12.05
N ARG A 107 -11.15 -14.07 -12.59
CA ARG A 107 -12.05 -14.89 -13.42
C ARG A 107 -13.32 -15.22 -12.68
N GLN A 108 -13.24 -15.66 -11.45
CA GLN A 108 -14.41 -15.98 -10.63
C GLN A 108 -15.28 -14.74 -10.35
N LYS A 109 -14.69 -13.59 -10.08
CA LYS A 109 -15.43 -12.33 -9.86
C LYS A 109 -16.19 -11.88 -11.10
N VAL A 110 -15.53 -11.91 -12.27
CA VAL A 110 -16.18 -11.59 -13.56
C VAL A 110 -17.31 -12.59 -13.85
N GLN A 111 -17.06 -13.89 -13.68
CA GLN A 111 -18.05 -14.93 -13.89
C GLN A 111 -19.29 -14.74 -13.00
N ASN A 112 -19.08 -14.51 -11.70
CA ASN A 112 -20.18 -14.31 -10.75
C ASN A 112 -20.99 -13.06 -11.08
N ALA A 113 -20.35 -11.95 -11.48
CA ALA A 113 -21.05 -10.73 -11.87
C ALA A 113 -21.97 -10.95 -13.07
N VAL A 114 -21.50 -11.67 -14.09
CA VAL A 114 -22.29 -12.00 -15.28
C VAL A 114 -23.41 -12.99 -14.94
N LEU A 115 -23.09 -14.08 -14.21
CA LEU A 115 -24.06 -15.09 -13.84
C LEU A 115 -25.21 -14.50 -13.01
N GLN A 116 -24.92 -13.70 -12.00
CA GLN A 116 -25.92 -13.03 -11.19
C GLN A 116 -26.82 -12.10 -12.02
N GLY A 117 -26.23 -11.36 -12.97
CA GLY A 117 -27.00 -10.50 -13.85
C GLY A 117 -27.95 -11.29 -14.77
N ILE A 118 -27.50 -12.43 -15.30
CA ILE A 118 -28.36 -13.32 -16.10
C ILE A 118 -29.50 -13.88 -15.26
N LEU A 119 -29.23 -14.38 -14.07
CA LEU A 119 -30.23 -14.95 -13.16
C LEU A 119 -31.28 -13.93 -12.71
N GLN A 120 -30.90 -12.66 -12.60
CA GLN A 120 -31.81 -11.56 -12.24
C GLN A 120 -32.52 -10.93 -13.44
N GLY A 121 -32.25 -11.40 -14.66
CA GLY A 121 -32.82 -10.83 -15.87
C GLY A 121 -32.34 -9.41 -16.18
N ASP A 122 -31.09 -9.08 -15.79
CA ASP A 122 -30.55 -7.74 -15.99
C ASP A 122 -30.39 -7.39 -17.47
N SER A 123 -30.67 -6.13 -17.80
CA SER A 123 -30.38 -5.57 -19.13
C SER A 123 -28.83 -5.51 -19.34
N ILE A 124 -28.42 -5.38 -20.61
CA ILE A 124 -26.99 -5.22 -20.97
C ILE A 124 -26.35 -4.05 -20.21
N GLY A 125 -27.07 -2.93 -20.03
CA GLY A 125 -26.58 -1.79 -19.26
C GLY A 125 -26.32 -2.13 -17.78
N LYS A 126 -27.20 -2.90 -17.15
CA LYS A 126 -27.01 -3.37 -15.78
C LYS A 126 -25.85 -4.38 -15.66
N LEU A 127 -25.71 -5.27 -16.64
CA LEU A 127 -24.55 -6.19 -16.72
C LEU A 127 -23.24 -5.41 -16.86
N ALA A 128 -23.20 -4.37 -17.69
CA ALA A 128 -22.04 -3.49 -17.82
C ALA A 128 -21.69 -2.83 -16.47
N SER A 129 -22.67 -2.30 -15.74
CA SER A 129 -22.46 -1.72 -14.41
C SER A 129 -21.94 -2.73 -13.38
N ARG A 130 -22.37 -4.00 -13.44
CA ARG A 130 -21.80 -5.06 -12.59
C ARG A 130 -20.32 -5.31 -12.87
N LEU A 131 -19.95 -5.36 -14.15
CA LEU A 131 -18.55 -5.53 -14.56
C LEU A 131 -17.68 -4.31 -14.19
N GLU A 132 -18.22 -3.11 -14.30
CA GLU A 132 -17.60 -1.89 -13.82
C GLU A 132 -17.31 -1.94 -12.31
N ASN A 133 -18.25 -2.45 -11.52
CA ASN A 133 -18.06 -2.65 -10.09
C ASN A 133 -16.91 -3.62 -9.78
N VAL A 134 -16.74 -4.70 -10.54
CA VAL A 134 -15.59 -5.61 -10.40
C VAL A 134 -14.27 -4.87 -10.65
N THR A 135 -14.22 -4.04 -11.70
CA THR A 135 -13.05 -3.22 -12.02
C THR A 135 -12.75 -2.19 -10.92
N ASN A 136 -13.78 -1.53 -10.39
CA ASN A 136 -13.66 -0.55 -9.32
C ASN A 136 -13.18 -1.19 -8.00
N MET A 137 -13.62 -2.39 -7.67
CA MET A 137 -13.12 -3.16 -6.52
C MET A 137 -11.64 -3.47 -6.65
N ASN A 138 -11.19 -3.88 -7.83
CA ASN A 138 -9.78 -4.13 -8.12
C ASN A 138 -8.92 -2.87 -7.96
N ARG A 139 -9.37 -1.75 -8.52
CA ARG A 139 -8.73 -0.43 -8.37
C ARG A 139 -8.64 0.00 -6.90
N SER A 140 -9.70 -0.19 -6.13
CA SER A 140 -9.73 0.15 -4.70
C SER A 140 -8.74 -0.68 -3.88
N ALA A 141 -8.59 -1.97 -4.22
CA ALA A 141 -7.60 -2.85 -3.60
C ALA A 141 -6.16 -2.38 -3.93
N ALA A 142 -5.88 -2.04 -5.18
CA ALA A 142 -4.58 -1.51 -5.59
C ALA A 142 -4.24 -0.20 -4.86
N LEU A 143 -5.19 0.74 -4.77
CA LEU A 143 -5.01 2.00 -4.03
C LEU A 143 -4.78 1.78 -2.53
N ARG A 144 -5.47 0.83 -1.93
CA ARG A 144 -5.27 0.45 -0.52
C ARG A 144 -3.85 -0.09 -0.30
N ASN A 145 -3.41 -1.00 -1.18
CA ASN A 145 -2.07 -1.59 -1.09
C ASN A 145 -0.99 -0.53 -1.27
N ALA A 146 -1.12 0.33 -2.30
CA ALA A 146 -0.21 1.44 -2.53
C ALA A 146 -0.08 2.36 -1.31
N ARG A 147 -1.20 2.78 -0.72
CA ARG A 147 -1.21 3.64 0.46
C ARG A 147 -0.54 2.97 1.66
N THR A 148 -0.82 1.68 1.86
CA THR A 148 -0.24 0.90 2.96
C THR A 148 1.28 0.82 2.81
N MET A 149 1.77 0.49 1.62
CA MET A 149 3.21 0.41 1.33
C MET A 149 3.92 1.75 1.51
N VAL A 150 3.36 2.83 0.97
CA VAL A 150 3.94 4.17 1.12
C VAL A 150 4.01 4.59 2.58
N THR A 151 2.94 4.39 3.35
CA THR A 151 2.93 4.73 4.80
C THR A 151 3.95 3.89 5.57
N GLY A 152 4.05 2.60 5.27
CA GLY A 152 5.06 1.70 5.86
C GLY A 152 6.48 2.16 5.56
N ALA A 153 6.80 2.46 4.29
CA ALA A 153 8.12 2.94 3.89
C ALA A 153 8.49 4.28 4.54
N GLN A 154 7.55 5.22 4.60
CA GLN A 154 7.78 6.52 5.23
C GLN A 154 8.13 6.40 6.72
N ASN A 155 7.36 5.62 7.46
CA ASN A 155 7.57 5.46 8.90
C ASN A 155 8.68 4.45 9.21
N GLY A 156 8.89 3.46 8.35
CA GLY A 156 10.06 2.56 8.43
C GLY A 156 11.38 3.33 8.30
N GLY A 157 11.49 4.24 7.33
CA GLY A 157 12.67 5.11 7.20
C GLY A 157 12.90 5.98 8.43
N ARG A 158 11.84 6.54 9.01
CA ARG A 158 11.97 7.28 10.29
C ARG A 158 12.40 6.39 11.42
N GLN A 159 11.83 5.19 11.57
CA GLN A 159 12.22 4.24 12.62
C GLN A 159 13.71 3.90 12.52
N GLU A 160 14.21 3.68 11.30
CA GLU A 160 15.62 3.38 11.08
C GLU A 160 16.53 4.55 11.47
N SER A 161 16.13 5.79 11.16
CA SER A 161 16.90 6.97 11.64
C SER A 161 16.90 7.08 13.17
N TYR A 162 15.83 6.65 13.85
CA TYR A 162 15.77 6.62 15.32
C TYR A 162 16.66 5.52 15.89
N ASN A 163 16.69 4.33 15.26
CA ASN A 163 17.62 3.26 15.62
C ASN A 163 19.06 3.78 15.56
N ARG A 164 19.40 4.44 14.46
CA ARG A 164 20.75 5.00 14.28
C ARG A 164 21.08 6.09 15.30
N ALA A 165 20.10 6.96 15.62
CA ALA A 165 20.28 7.98 16.65
C ALA A 165 20.62 7.39 18.02
N VAL A 166 19.91 6.32 18.40
CA VAL A 166 20.14 5.63 19.68
C VAL A 166 21.48 4.91 19.69
N GLU A 167 21.90 4.28 18.60
CA GLU A 167 23.24 3.71 18.47
C GLU A 167 24.35 4.76 18.68
N MET A 168 24.07 6.02 18.31
CA MET A 168 24.98 7.16 18.52
C MET A 168 24.86 7.77 19.92
N GLY A 169 24.06 7.20 20.82
CA GLY A 169 23.89 7.61 22.21
C GLY A 169 22.85 8.69 22.45
N ILE A 170 21.97 8.96 21.48
CA ILE A 170 20.84 9.90 21.67
C ILE A 170 19.69 9.14 22.32
N ASP A 171 19.24 9.58 23.47
CA ASP A 171 18.06 9.04 24.15
C ASP A 171 16.77 9.52 23.47
N MET A 172 15.95 8.58 22.98
CA MET A 172 14.82 8.86 22.11
C MET A 172 13.54 8.17 22.52
N GLU A 173 12.45 8.92 22.39
CA GLU A 173 11.08 8.41 22.33
C GLU A 173 10.47 8.68 20.96
N LYS A 174 9.37 8.02 20.67
CA LYS A 174 8.56 8.28 19.48
C LYS A 174 7.11 8.56 19.86
N GLU A 175 6.50 9.53 19.17
CA GLU A 175 5.11 9.96 19.38
C GLU A 175 4.27 9.67 18.13
N TRP A 176 3.13 9.03 18.33
CA TRP A 176 2.18 8.76 17.25
C TRP A 176 1.41 10.02 16.87
N MET A 177 1.38 10.33 15.58
CA MET A 177 0.59 11.41 15.00
C MET A 177 -0.48 10.86 14.07
N SER A 178 -1.75 10.97 14.45
CA SER A 178 -2.86 10.57 13.58
C SER A 178 -3.11 11.60 12.48
N ALA A 179 -3.73 11.16 11.38
CA ALA A 179 -4.06 12.06 10.25
C ALA A 179 -5.13 13.12 10.57
N ARG A 180 -5.80 13.05 11.72
CA ARG A 180 -6.78 14.02 12.27
C ARG A 180 -7.94 14.36 11.32
N ASP A 181 -8.37 13.43 10.50
CA ASP A 181 -9.55 13.59 9.63
C ASP A 181 -10.63 12.55 9.95
N SER A 182 -11.81 12.71 9.36
CA SER A 182 -12.98 11.82 9.57
C SER A 182 -12.78 10.38 9.11
N ARG A 183 -11.65 10.06 8.46
CA ARG A 183 -11.31 8.71 7.99
C ARG A 183 -10.31 8.00 8.89
N VAL A 184 -9.86 8.65 9.96
CA VAL A 184 -9.00 8.01 10.96
C VAL A 184 -9.87 7.04 11.76
N ARG A 185 -9.40 5.80 11.91
CA ARG A 185 -10.08 4.82 12.75
C ARG A 185 -9.94 5.17 14.22
N ASP A 186 -10.91 4.78 15.04
CA ASP A 186 -10.94 5.12 16.47
C ASP A 186 -9.71 4.65 17.24
N SER A 187 -9.16 3.46 16.92
CA SER A 187 -7.91 2.97 17.51
C SER A 187 -6.74 3.94 17.27
N HIS A 188 -6.61 4.49 16.06
CA HIS A 188 -5.55 5.43 15.72
C HIS A 188 -5.80 6.85 16.23
N ALA A 189 -7.05 7.27 16.31
CA ALA A 189 -7.40 8.57 16.90
C ALA A 189 -6.99 8.63 18.39
N LYS A 190 -7.18 7.53 19.14
CA LYS A 190 -6.77 7.39 20.54
C LYS A 190 -5.25 7.38 20.73
N LEU A 191 -4.49 7.00 19.71
CA LEU A 191 -3.02 7.00 19.75
C LEU A 191 -2.42 8.38 19.50
N ASN A 192 -3.19 9.37 19.05
CA ASN A 192 -2.64 10.69 18.73
C ASN A 192 -1.99 11.33 19.96
N GLY A 193 -0.69 11.61 19.88
CA GLY A 193 0.11 12.14 20.99
C GLY A 193 0.61 11.10 21.98
N VAL A 194 0.33 9.82 21.79
CA VAL A 194 0.88 8.75 22.63
C VAL A 194 2.36 8.60 22.34
N ARG A 195 3.16 8.61 23.42
CA ARG A 195 4.62 8.41 23.39
C ARG A 195 4.99 7.05 23.92
N VAL A 196 6.01 6.47 23.31
CA VAL A 196 6.61 5.21 23.74
C VAL A 196 8.13 5.30 23.53
N GLY A 197 8.90 4.46 24.23
CA GLY A 197 10.32 4.31 23.95
C GLY A 197 10.58 3.95 22.48
N TYR A 198 11.74 4.30 21.95
CA TYR A 198 12.03 4.08 20.52
C TYR A 198 11.87 2.61 20.10
N ASN A 199 12.16 1.65 20.99
CA ASN A 199 12.09 0.21 20.74
C ASN A 199 10.79 -0.42 21.24
N ASP A 200 9.87 0.36 21.77
CA ASP A 200 8.58 -0.12 22.26
C ASP A 200 7.52 -0.09 21.18
N ARG A 201 6.57 -1.01 21.24
CA ARG A 201 5.39 -0.99 20.39
C ARG A 201 4.34 -0.04 20.94
N PHE A 202 3.63 0.64 20.06
CA PHE A 202 2.43 1.39 20.45
C PHE A 202 1.32 0.46 20.97
N PRO A 203 0.34 0.98 21.74
CA PRO A 203 -0.74 0.16 22.31
C PRO A 203 -1.56 -0.67 21.33
N ASN A 204 -1.54 -0.33 20.03
CA ASN A 204 -2.16 -1.12 18.95
C ASN A 204 -1.27 -2.26 18.42
N GLY A 205 -0.11 -2.49 19.03
CA GLY A 205 0.85 -3.55 18.67
C GLY A 205 1.79 -3.22 17.52
N CYS A 206 1.67 -2.04 16.88
CA CYS A 206 2.56 -1.62 15.80
C CYS A 206 3.82 -0.96 16.36
N MET A 207 4.98 -1.22 15.74
CA MET A 207 6.22 -0.51 16.02
C MET A 207 6.17 0.94 15.53
N TYR A 208 5.48 1.16 14.40
CA TYR A 208 5.25 2.47 13.77
C TYR A 208 3.98 2.42 12.90
N PRO A 209 3.43 3.57 12.48
CA PRO A 209 2.28 3.59 11.58
C PRO A 209 2.60 2.90 10.24
N GLY A 210 1.81 1.89 9.88
CA GLY A 210 2.05 1.09 8.66
C GLY A 210 3.08 -0.02 8.83
N ASP A 211 3.43 -0.40 10.06
CA ASP A 211 4.30 -1.53 10.40
C ASP A 211 3.81 -2.82 9.71
N PRO A 212 4.61 -3.44 8.80
CA PRO A 212 4.21 -4.66 8.12
C PRO A 212 3.96 -5.86 9.05
N GLN A 213 4.52 -5.84 10.26
CA GLN A 213 4.29 -6.87 11.29
C GLN A 213 3.02 -6.61 12.10
N GLY A 214 2.37 -5.46 11.92
CA GLY A 214 1.11 -5.14 12.58
C GLY A 214 -0.06 -5.93 11.99
N THR A 215 -1.17 -5.98 12.72
CA THR A 215 -2.37 -6.65 12.20
C THR A 215 -2.95 -5.91 10.99
N PRO A 216 -3.53 -6.61 10.01
CA PRO A 216 -4.14 -5.97 8.83
C PRO A 216 -5.13 -4.86 9.17
N ARG A 217 -5.85 -5.02 10.29
CA ARG A 217 -6.81 -4.03 10.79
C ARG A 217 -6.15 -2.71 11.15
N GLU A 218 -4.93 -2.72 11.68
CA GLU A 218 -4.20 -1.53 12.11
C GLU A 218 -3.33 -0.94 10.98
N VAL A 219 -2.93 -1.76 10.01
CA VAL A 219 -1.96 -1.40 8.98
C VAL A 219 -2.61 -0.90 7.69
N TYR A 220 -3.65 -1.60 7.17
CA TYR A 220 -4.24 -1.24 5.88
C TYR A 220 -4.87 0.15 5.88
N ASN A 221 -4.59 0.93 4.82
CA ASN A 221 -5.04 2.32 4.65
C ASN A 221 -4.60 3.28 5.77
N CYS A 222 -3.61 2.95 6.56
CA CYS A 222 -3.05 3.86 7.54
C CYS A 222 -2.49 5.11 6.84
N ARG A 223 -2.69 6.29 7.44
CA ARG A 223 -2.19 7.60 6.98
C ARG A 223 -1.56 8.38 8.13
N CYS A 224 -1.34 7.69 9.24
CA CYS A 224 -0.67 8.25 10.40
C CYS A 224 0.84 8.34 10.17
N THR A 225 1.49 9.14 10.97
CA THR A 225 2.95 9.23 11.02
C THR A 225 3.42 9.19 12.47
N MET A 226 4.71 9.22 12.68
CA MET A 226 5.31 9.41 13.99
C MET A 226 6.40 10.47 13.94
N VAL A 227 6.74 11.02 15.08
CA VAL A 227 7.82 11.99 15.25
C VAL A 227 8.75 11.53 16.35
N ALA A 228 10.02 11.88 16.18
CA ALA A 228 11.07 11.69 17.20
C ALA A 228 10.90 12.69 18.34
N ILE A 229 11.12 12.24 19.55
CA ILE A 229 11.24 13.05 20.75
C ILE A 229 12.59 12.74 21.39
N THR A 230 13.49 13.69 21.40
CA THR A 230 14.77 13.59 22.11
C THR A 230 14.55 13.94 23.57
N VAL A 231 14.88 13.02 24.50
CA VAL A 231 14.50 13.13 25.91
C VAL A 231 15.24 14.29 26.60
N ASN A 232 16.46 14.60 26.19
CA ASN A 232 17.32 15.59 26.87
C ASN A 232 17.64 16.84 26.05
N ALA A 233 17.01 17.03 24.89
CA ALA A 233 17.19 18.25 24.08
C ALA A 233 16.12 19.28 24.41
N SER A 234 16.52 20.55 24.60
CA SER A 234 15.58 21.66 24.72
C SER A 234 14.78 21.81 23.41
N GLN A 235 13.61 21.18 23.35
CA GLN A 235 12.75 21.18 22.17
C GLN A 235 12.16 22.57 21.96
N LYS A 236 12.83 23.41 21.19
CA LYS A 236 12.15 24.50 20.50
C LYS A 236 11.31 23.87 19.39
N ARG A 237 9.97 23.78 19.59
CA ARG A 237 9.02 23.47 18.51
C ARG A 237 9.34 24.37 17.31
N ARG A 238 9.92 23.79 16.26
CA ARG A 238 10.17 24.50 15.01
C ARG A 238 9.08 24.11 14.02
N ASN A 239 8.18 25.05 13.76
CA ASN A 239 7.06 24.89 12.81
C ASN A 239 7.44 25.13 11.34
N ASN A 240 8.71 25.22 10.98
CA ASN A 240 9.14 25.45 9.60
C ASN A 240 9.81 24.21 9.02
N HIS A 241 9.13 23.56 8.09
CA HIS A 241 9.74 22.63 7.12
C HIS A 241 10.63 23.46 6.19
N ASP A 242 11.86 23.68 6.58
CA ASP A 242 12.85 24.37 5.76
C ASP A 242 13.47 23.37 4.77
N VAL A 243 12.77 23.17 3.65
CA VAL A 243 13.22 22.27 2.56
C VAL A 243 14.56 22.73 1.99
N ALA A 244 14.84 24.04 1.96
CA ALA A 244 16.09 24.56 1.45
C ALA A 244 17.26 24.18 2.37
N SER A 245 17.09 24.27 3.68
CA SER A 245 18.10 23.82 4.65
C SER A 245 18.33 22.32 4.61
N TYR A 246 17.29 21.50 4.42
CA TYR A 246 17.43 20.07 4.24
C TYR A 246 18.21 19.72 2.98
N MET A 247 17.90 20.36 1.85
CA MET A 247 18.61 20.12 0.59
C MET A 247 20.09 20.55 0.67
N ALA A 248 20.41 21.64 1.36
CA ALA A 248 21.77 22.08 1.63
C ALA A 248 22.51 21.07 2.50
N TRP A 249 21.87 20.57 3.56
CA TRP A 249 22.42 19.52 4.42
C TRP A 249 22.70 18.24 3.61
N LYS A 250 21.72 17.75 2.83
CA LYS A 250 21.88 16.56 1.98
C LYS A 250 23.07 16.72 1.01
N ALA A 251 23.19 17.87 0.37
CA ALA A 251 24.31 18.18 -0.53
C ALA A 251 25.67 18.23 0.18
N SER A 252 25.71 18.65 1.44
CA SER A 252 26.96 18.69 2.23
C SER A 252 27.46 17.30 2.64
N LYS A 253 26.57 16.33 2.74
CA LYS A 253 26.89 14.93 3.13
C LYS A 253 27.30 14.06 1.96
N GLY A 254 26.93 14.41 0.73
CA GLY A 254 27.26 13.67 -0.50
C GLY A 254 28.60 14.04 -1.12
N ARG A 255 29.51 14.69 -0.38
CA ARG A 255 30.86 15.07 -0.82
C ARG A 255 31.93 14.20 -0.24
#